data_b4254e83725fbff4b3dbb93137783322
#
_entry.id   b4254e83725fbff4b3dbb93137783322
#
_cell.length_a   1.000
_cell.length_b   1.000
_cell.length_c   1.000
_cell.angle_alpha   90.00
_cell.angle_beta   90.00
_cell.angle_gamma   90.00
#
_symmetry.space_group_name_H-M   'P 1'
#
loop_
_entity.id
_entity.type
_entity.pdbx_description
1 polymer ?
#
loop_
_entity_poly.entity_id
_entity_poly.type
_entity_poly.pdbx_seq_one_letter_code
_entity_poly.pdbx_strand_id
1 'polypeptide(L)'
;MDKRILLVDDEPMIRMDLKEILQERGYEIIGEASDGFEAVTMCEKHKPNLVIMDIDMPMLDGIKVGKIIAKENIAGGVLLLTSFEGEEYIEKAKDIGAFGYLVKPVSEKVLIPTIEMCLSKVSEFKKIKNDLEKVNSKLTERKVIERAKGILIKEFKIDEDEAYTKIKRLSMDKRTTMFEIAKMIIIGYDNQ
;
A
#
# COMPACT_ATOMS: atom_id res chain seq x y z
N MET A 1 -6.34 -13.91 5.33
CA MET A 1 -5.93 -12.49 5.37
C MET A 1 -4.87 -12.35 6.42
N ASP A 2 -3.76 -11.71 6.14
CA ASP A 2 -2.75 -11.48 7.16
C ASP A 2 -3.29 -10.44 8.15
N LYS A 3 -3.42 -10.82 9.42
CA LYS A 3 -3.95 -9.96 10.47
C LYS A 3 -2.79 -9.37 11.30
N ARG A 4 -1.82 -8.77 10.61
CA ARG A 4 -0.59 -8.22 11.21
C ARG A 4 -0.83 -6.79 11.70
N ILE A 5 -0.76 -6.61 13.02
CA ILE A 5 -1.10 -5.37 13.70
C ILE A 5 0.12 -4.84 14.44
N LEU A 6 0.36 -3.53 14.34
CA LEU A 6 1.29 -2.77 15.19
C LEU A 6 0.46 -2.01 16.23
N LEU A 7 0.84 -2.10 17.50
CA LEU A 7 0.25 -1.34 18.60
C LEU A 7 1.14 -0.16 18.95
N VAL A 8 0.53 1.03 19.06
CA VAL A 8 1.24 2.27 19.35
C VAL A 8 0.48 3.05 20.42
N ASP A 9 1.04 3.16 21.60
CA ASP A 9 0.48 3.89 22.72
C ASP A 9 1.61 4.16 23.71
N ASP A 10 1.68 5.30 24.34
CA ASP A 10 2.73 5.60 25.33
C ASP A 10 2.48 4.91 26.68
N GLU A 11 1.24 4.49 26.97
CA GLU A 11 0.86 3.76 28.16
C GLU A 11 1.12 2.25 28.03
N PRO A 12 2.10 1.67 28.77
CA PRO A 12 2.40 0.23 28.68
C PRO A 12 1.23 -0.69 29.03
N MET A 13 0.38 -0.27 29.98
CA MET A 13 -0.79 -1.07 30.40
C MET A 13 -1.79 -1.20 29.27
N ILE A 14 -2.06 -0.13 28.53
CA ILE A 14 -3.00 -0.14 27.40
C ILE A 14 -2.46 -1.06 26.28
N ARG A 15 -1.17 -0.97 25.98
CA ARG A 15 -0.57 -1.88 24.99
C ARG A 15 -0.69 -3.34 25.40
N MET A 16 -0.44 -3.65 26.69
CA MET A 16 -0.55 -5.02 27.21
C MET A 16 -1.98 -5.55 27.10
N ASP A 17 -2.98 -4.78 27.51
CA ASP A 17 -4.40 -5.17 27.46
C ASP A 17 -4.86 -5.39 26.00
N LEU A 18 -4.52 -4.46 25.12
CA LEU A 18 -4.84 -4.57 23.69
C LEU A 18 -4.18 -5.81 23.07
N LYS A 19 -2.91 -6.07 23.41
CA LYS A 19 -2.18 -7.23 22.92
C LYS A 19 -2.82 -8.53 23.33
N GLU A 20 -3.18 -8.67 24.61
CA GLU A 20 -3.84 -9.87 25.14
C GLU A 20 -5.15 -10.12 24.40
N ILE A 21 -6.05 -9.12 24.36
CA ILE A 21 -7.35 -9.21 23.68
C ILE A 21 -7.17 -9.63 22.21
N LEU A 22 -6.23 -9.01 21.50
CA LEU A 22 -6.05 -9.24 20.08
C LEU A 22 -5.41 -10.59 19.78
N GLN A 23 -4.45 -11.03 20.59
CA GLN A 23 -3.82 -12.35 20.43
C GLN A 23 -4.81 -13.49 20.70
N GLU A 24 -5.68 -13.35 21.69
CA GLU A 24 -6.76 -14.32 21.95
C GLU A 24 -7.74 -14.45 20.77
N ARG A 25 -7.90 -13.38 19.98
CA ARG A 25 -8.72 -13.37 18.75
C ARG A 25 -7.97 -13.77 17.48
N GLY A 26 -6.71 -14.20 17.61
CA GLY A 26 -5.90 -14.70 16.51
C GLY A 26 -5.30 -13.62 15.61
N TYR A 27 -5.15 -12.38 16.13
CA TYR A 27 -4.38 -11.34 15.45
C TYR A 27 -2.88 -11.51 15.74
N GLU A 28 -2.06 -11.24 14.75
CA GLU A 28 -0.60 -11.23 14.88
C GLU A 28 -0.13 -9.82 15.27
N ILE A 29 0.32 -9.67 16.52
CA ILE A 29 0.95 -8.43 16.97
C ILE A 29 2.42 -8.47 16.58
N ILE A 30 2.78 -7.69 15.54
CA ILE A 30 4.13 -7.71 14.95
C ILE A 30 5.11 -6.78 15.69
N GLY A 31 4.60 -5.97 16.60
CA GLY A 31 5.40 -5.06 17.41
C GLY A 31 4.53 -4.15 18.26
N GLU A 32 5.20 -3.47 19.17
CA GLU A 32 4.67 -2.44 20.05
C GLU A 32 5.59 -1.24 19.97
N ALA A 33 5.03 -0.03 19.92
CA ALA A 33 5.77 1.22 19.96
C ALA A 33 5.22 2.12 21.07
N SER A 34 6.10 2.86 21.72
CA SER A 34 5.77 3.75 22.83
C SER A 34 5.71 5.23 22.42
N ASP A 35 6.11 5.53 21.21
CA ASP A 35 6.10 6.88 20.64
C ASP A 35 6.00 6.87 19.11
N GLY A 36 5.80 8.05 18.54
CA GLY A 36 5.61 8.19 17.09
C GLY A 36 6.85 7.88 16.25
N PHE A 37 8.07 8.07 16.75
CA PHE A 37 9.30 7.78 15.99
C PHE A 37 9.52 6.26 15.90
N GLU A 38 9.31 5.56 17.01
CA GLU A 38 9.37 4.10 17.06
C GLU A 38 8.29 3.51 16.14
N ALA A 39 7.08 4.07 16.16
CA ALA A 39 5.98 3.66 15.30
C ALA A 39 6.33 3.76 13.81
N VAL A 40 6.90 4.88 13.36
CA VAL A 40 7.32 5.05 11.95
C VAL A 40 8.40 4.02 11.59
N THR A 41 9.43 3.88 12.44
CA THR A 41 10.52 2.91 12.23
C THR A 41 10.00 1.48 12.10
N MET A 42 9.06 1.08 12.98
CA MET A 42 8.45 -0.24 12.92
C MET A 42 7.55 -0.42 11.69
N CYS A 43 6.81 0.60 11.29
CA CYS A 43 6.01 0.56 10.06
C CYS A 43 6.89 0.36 8.82
N GLU A 44 8.01 1.07 8.72
CA GLU A 44 8.96 0.89 7.60
C GLU A 44 9.51 -0.52 7.53
N LYS A 45 9.92 -1.06 8.68
CA LYS A 45 10.54 -2.38 8.79
C LYS A 45 9.56 -3.53 8.56
N HIS A 46 8.37 -3.44 9.15
CA HIS A 46 7.46 -4.58 9.23
C HIS A 46 6.25 -4.48 8.31
N LYS A 47 5.92 -3.30 7.77
CA LYS A 47 4.78 -3.07 6.87
C LYS A 47 3.49 -3.71 7.41
N PRO A 48 2.96 -3.25 8.58
CA PRO A 48 1.75 -3.82 9.17
C PRO A 48 0.54 -3.65 8.26
N ASN A 49 -0.44 -4.55 8.40
CA ASN A 49 -1.73 -4.38 7.73
C ASN A 49 -2.56 -3.27 8.41
N LEU A 50 -2.47 -3.16 9.72
CA LEU A 50 -3.16 -2.14 10.49
C LEU A 50 -2.25 -1.64 11.62
N VAL A 51 -2.24 -0.33 11.83
CA VAL A 51 -1.65 0.31 13.00
C VAL A 51 -2.80 0.75 13.89
N ILE A 52 -2.82 0.29 15.14
CA ILE A 52 -3.72 0.80 16.17
C ILE A 52 -2.90 1.77 17.00
N MET A 53 -3.29 3.04 17.02
CA MET A 53 -2.42 4.10 17.50
C MET A 53 -3.18 5.13 18.33
N ASP A 54 -2.63 5.46 19.49
CA ASP A 54 -3.08 6.62 20.25
C ASP A 54 -2.75 7.93 19.51
N ILE A 55 -3.58 8.93 19.74
CA ILE A 55 -3.34 10.28 19.23
C ILE A 55 -2.38 11.04 20.15
N ASP A 56 -2.58 10.94 21.46
CA ASP A 56 -1.88 11.76 22.45
C ASP A 56 -0.59 11.10 22.95
N MET A 57 0.43 11.20 22.15
CA MET A 57 1.74 10.63 22.47
C MET A 57 2.82 11.74 22.54
N PRO A 58 3.84 11.54 23.38
CA PRO A 58 4.94 12.50 23.49
C PRO A 58 5.75 12.61 22.20
N MET A 59 6.36 13.75 21.98
CA MET A 59 7.26 14.09 20.86
C MET A 59 6.58 14.15 19.49
N LEU A 60 5.96 13.08 19.04
CA LEU A 60 5.28 13.01 17.74
C LEU A 60 3.90 12.38 17.92
N ASP A 61 2.86 13.21 17.82
CA ASP A 61 1.45 12.77 17.99
C ASP A 61 0.97 11.83 16.87
N GLY A 62 -0.06 11.04 17.20
CA GLY A 62 -0.60 10.03 16.27
C GLY A 62 -1.15 10.59 14.96
N ILE A 63 -1.61 11.84 14.92
CA ILE A 63 -2.06 12.50 13.68
C ILE A 63 -0.88 12.74 12.73
N LYS A 64 0.25 13.21 13.26
CA LYS A 64 1.46 13.41 12.45
C LYS A 64 2.03 12.08 11.97
N VAL A 65 2.07 11.07 12.84
CA VAL A 65 2.47 9.70 12.45
C VAL A 65 1.56 9.17 11.35
N GLY A 66 0.24 9.32 11.49
CA GLY A 66 -0.73 8.92 10.48
C GLY A 66 -0.50 9.58 9.11
N LYS A 67 -0.16 10.87 9.09
CA LYS A 67 0.23 11.58 7.85
C LYS A 67 1.48 10.99 7.20
N ILE A 68 2.49 10.65 8.00
CA ILE A 68 3.72 10.00 7.51
C ILE A 68 3.38 8.63 6.93
N ILE A 69 2.62 7.80 7.67
CA ILE A 69 2.20 6.47 7.23
C ILE A 69 1.47 6.53 5.88
N ALA A 70 0.52 7.46 5.76
CA ALA A 70 -0.26 7.63 4.53
C ALA A 70 0.61 8.10 3.36
N LYS A 71 1.47 9.10 3.56
CA LYS A 71 2.34 9.67 2.53
C LYS A 71 3.38 8.67 2.02
N GLU A 72 4.06 7.99 2.95
CA GLU A 72 5.13 7.03 2.62
C GLU A 72 4.59 5.62 2.33
N ASN A 73 3.28 5.39 2.52
CA ASN A 73 2.61 4.10 2.30
C ASN A 73 3.34 2.93 3.00
N ILE A 74 3.65 3.13 4.28
CA ILE A 74 4.42 2.20 5.11
C ILE A 74 3.56 1.27 5.98
N ALA A 75 2.24 1.45 5.98
CA ALA A 75 1.27 0.52 6.57
C ALA A 75 0.03 0.42 5.69
N GLY A 76 -0.80 -0.61 5.92
CA GLY A 76 -2.04 -0.81 5.18
C GLY A 76 -3.15 0.16 5.57
N GLY A 77 -3.24 0.55 6.85
CA GLY A 77 -4.22 1.49 7.37
C GLY A 77 -3.94 1.86 8.82
N VAL A 78 -4.65 2.86 9.32
CA VAL A 78 -4.55 3.37 10.69
C VAL A 78 -5.93 3.35 11.34
N LEU A 79 -6.00 2.79 12.55
CA LEU A 79 -7.11 2.92 13.48
C LEU A 79 -6.63 3.78 14.66
N LEU A 80 -7.26 4.92 14.86
CA LEU A 80 -6.90 5.81 15.97
C LEU A 80 -7.68 5.44 17.23
N LEU A 81 -6.97 5.38 18.35
CA LEU A 81 -7.54 5.36 19.69
C LEU A 81 -7.22 6.70 20.35
N THR A 82 -8.13 7.23 21.16
CA THR A 82 -7.93 8.52 21.78
C THR A 82 -8.77 8.70 23.04
N SER A 83 -8.27 9.47 23.96
CA SER A 83 -9.03 9.91 25.13
C SER A 83 -9.89 11.17 24.85
N PHE A 84 -9.76 11.75 23.66
CA PHE A 84 -10.50 12.96 23.29
C PHE A 84 -11.79 12.64 22.57
N GLU A 85 -12.87 13.30 22.99
CA GLU A 85 -14.15 13.34 22.32
C GLU A 85 -14.29 14.71 21.60
N GLY A 86 -14.64 14.71 20.32
CA GLY A 86 -14.94 15.94 19.62
C GLY A 86 -14.79 15.86 18.09
N GLU A 87 -15.58 16.69 17.40
CA GLU A 87 -15.60 16.75 15.94
C GLU A 87 -14.24 17.13 15.34
N GLU A 88 -13.44 17.94 16.05
CA GLU A 88 -12.12 18.36 15.59
C GLU A 88 -11.16 17.18 15.37
N TYR A 89 -11.18 16.19 16.27
CA TYR A 89 -10.33 14.99 16.11
C TYR A 89 -10.83 14.05 15.03
N ILE A 90 -12.15 14.00 14.82
CA ILE A 90 -12.75 13.25 13.73
C ILE A 90 -12.32 13.84 12.38
N GLU A 91 -12.32 15.16 12.24
CA GLU A 91 -11.85 15.82 11.02
C GLU A 91 -10.36 15.58 10.79
N LYS A 92 -9.52 15.71 11.83
CA LYS A 92 -8.09 15.36 11.74
C LYS A 92 -7.85 13.89 11.33
N ALA A 93 -8.66 12.97 11.86
CA ALA A 93 -8.59 11.56 11.48
C ALA A 93 -8.98 11.32 10.00
N LYS A 94 -9.98 12.04 9.50
CA LYS A 94 -10.35 12.00 8.07
C LYS A 94 -9.24 12.57 7.18
N ASP A 95 -8.63 13.68 7.57
CA ASP A 95 -7.54 14.34 6.81
C ASP A 95 -6.33 13.44 6.60
N ILE A 96 -6.04 12.57 7.55
CA ILE A 96 -4.95 11.58 7.41
C ILE A 96 -5.38 10.28 6.73
N GLY A 97 -6.67 10.15 6.40
CA GLY A 97 -7.21 8.93 5.83
C GLY A 97 -7.27 7.75 6.79
N ALA A 98 -7.45 8.00 8.10
CA ALA A 98 -7.62 6.94 9.08
C ALA A 98 -8.86 6.08 8.74
N PHE A 99 -8.75 4.77 8.92
CA PHE A 99 -9.81 3.83 8.59
C PHE A 99 -10.84 3.70 9.70
N GLY A 100 -10.48 4.12 10.91
CA GLY A 100 -11.35 4.14 12.07
C GLY A 100 -10.82 5.10 13.14
N TYR A 101 -11.72 5.42 14.06
CA TYR A 101 -11.50 6.27 15.22
C TYR A 101 -12.33 5.74 16.37
N LEU A 102 -11.71 5.48 17.52
CA LEU A 102 -12.37 5.00 18.72
C LEU A 102 -11.96 5.83 19.93
N VAL A 103 -12.93 6.12 20.80
CA VAL A 103 -12.70 6.85 22.03
C VAL A 103 -12.46 5.86 23.18
N LYS A 104 -11.39 6.08 23.95
CA LYS A 104 -11.05 5.32 25.15
C LYS A 104 -12.04 5.66 26.30
N PRO A 105 -12.45 4.70 27.14
CA PRO A 105 -12.06 3.29 27.15
C PRO A 105 -12.80 2.46 26.07
N VAL A 106 -12.05 1.61 25.38
CA VAL A 106 -12.61 0.80 24.27
C VAL A 106 -12.95 -0.60 24.77
N SER A 107 -14.20 -1.00 24.62
CA SER A 107 -14.60 -2.38 24.90
C SER A 107 -14.25 -3.31 23.74
N GLU A 108 -13.95 -4.57 24.05
CA GLU A 108 -13.70 -5.60 23.06
C GLU A 108 -14.84 -5.73 22.02
N LYS A 109 -16.10 -5.54 22.46
CA LYS A 109 -17.29 -5.61 21.59
C LYS A 109 -17.31 -4.55 20.51
N VAL A 110 -16.62 -3.42 20.69
CA VAL A 110 -16.50 -2.33 19.71
C VAL A 110 -15.18 -2.45 18.96
N LEU A 111 -14.09 -2.77 19.66
CA LEU A 111 -12.75 -2.86 19.08
C LEU A 111 -12.66 -3.92 17.97
N ILE A 112 -13.08 -5.15 18.24
CA ILE A 112 -12.92 -6.25 17.29
C ILE A 112 -13.69 -6.02 15.98
N PRO A 113 -14.98 -5.65 15.97
CA PRO A 113 -15.69 -5.34 14.73
C PRO A 113 -15.06 -4.18 13.96
N THR A 114 -14.56 -3.16 14.68
CA THR A 114 -13.90 -2.01 14.02
C THR A 114 -12.59 -2.42 13.35
N ILE A 115 -11.78 -3.26 13.99
CA ILE A 115 -10.55 -3.81 13.40
C ILE A 115 -10.88 -4.64 12.15
N GLU A 116 -11.88 -5.52 12.20
CA GLU A 116 -12.27 -6.32 11.03
C GLU A 116 -12.73 -5.43 9.86
N MET A 117 -13.48 -4.36 10.14
CA MET A 117 -13.84 -3.37 9.10
C MET A 117 -12.62 -2.66 8.53
N CYS A 118 -11.67 -2.24 9.37
CA CYS A 118 -10.42 -1.62 8.92
C CYS A 118 -9.60 -2.57 8.05
N LEU A 119 -9.41 -3.83 8.46
CA LEU A 119 -8.68 -4.84 7.70
C LEU A 119 -9.38 -5.18 6.37
N SER A 120 -10.71 -5.18 6.34
CA SER A 120 -11.48 -5.33 5.10
C SER A 120 -11.18 -4.19 4.12
N LYS A 121 -11.19 -2.94 4.59
CA LYS A 121 -10.79 -1.76 3.78
C LYS A 121 -9.35 -1.90 3.27
N VAL A 122 -8.39 -2.28 4.13
CA VAL A 122 -6.99 -2.53 3.73
C VAL A 122 -6.91 -3.50 2.56
N SER A 123 -7.65 -4.61 2.63
CA SER A 123 -7.69 -5.60 1.57
C SER A 123 -8.26 -5.06 0.27
N GLU A 124 -9.35 -4.31 0.34
CA GLU A 124 -9.98 -3.69 -0.81
C GLU A 124 -9.04 -2.68 -1.50
N PHE A 125 -8.43 -1.79 -0.74
CA PHE A 125 -7.43 -0.84 -1.27
C PHE A 125 -6.24 -1.55 -1.92
N LYS A 126 -5.72 -2.61 -1.28
CA LYS A 126 -4.63 -3.41 -1.85
C LYS A 126 -5.03 -4.05 -3.18
N LYS A 127 -6.25 -4.57 -3.27
CA LYS A 127 -6.78 -5.14 -4.53
C LYS A 127 -6.88 -4.07 -5.62
N ILE A 128 -7.48 -2.92 -5.32
CA ILE A 128 -7.62 -1.82 -6.27
C ILE A 128 -6.25 -1.34 -6.76
N LYS A 129 -5.28 -1.18 -5.85
CA LYS A 129 -3.91 -0.79 -6.20
C LYS A 129 -3.25 -1.79 -7.14
N ASN A 130 -3.34 -3.08 -6.84
CA ASN A 130 -2.79 -4.15 -7.69
C ASN A 130 -3.45 -4.16 -9.09
N ASP A 131 -4.75 -3.93 -9.17
CA ASP A 131 -5.46 -3.90 -10.45
C ASP A 131 -5.08 -2.65 -11.26
N LEU A 132 -4.91 -1.50 -10.60
CA LEU A 132 -4.39 -0.28 -11.23
C LEU A 132 -2.97 -0.47 -11.78
N GLU A 133 -2.08 -1.10 -11.02
CA GLU A 133 -0.71 -1.41 -11.45
C GLU A 133 -0.71 -2.34 -12.68
N LYS A 134 -1.57 -3.36 -12.71
CA LYS A 134 -1.72 -4.25 -13.89
C LYS A 134 -2.21 -3.49 -15.13
N VAL A 135 -3.18 -2.58 -14.97
CA VAL A 135 -3.69 -1.77 -16.08
C VAL A 135 -2.60 -0.83 -16.61
N ASN A 136 -1.88 -0.15 -15.70
CA ASN A 136 -0.77 0.74 -16.08
C ASN A 136 0.38 0.00 -16.77
N SER A 137 0.72 -1.21 -16.30
CA SER A 137 1.72 -2.06 -16.95
C SER A 137 1.31 -2.40 -18.39
N LYS A 138 0.06 -2.88 -18.60
CA LYS A 138 -0.45 -3.18 -19.94
C LYS A 138 -0.46 -1.97 -20.87
N LEU A 139 -0.80 -0.79 -20.36
CA LEU A 139 -0.75 0.45 -21.15
C LEU A 139 0.68 0.80 -21.56
N THR A 140 1.63 0.65 -20.64
CA THR A 140 3.05 0.89 -20.90
C THR A 140 3.58 -0.09 -21.93
N GLU A 141 3.27 -1.38 -21.79
CA GLU A 141 3.64 -2.43 -22.74
C GLU A 141 3.11 -2.10 -24.14
N ARG A 142 1.83 -1.72 -24.25
CA ARG A 142 1.23 -1.34 -25.53
C ARG A 142 1.93 -0.14 -26.18
N LYS A 143 2.20 0.91 -25.40
CA LYS A 143 2.91 2.11 -25.93
C LYS A 143 4.30 1.76 -26.47
N VAL A 144 5.04 0.89 -25.78
CA VAL A 144 6.38 0.46 -26.21
C VAL A 144 6.31 -0.37 -27.49
N ILE A 145 5.36 -1.30 -27.60
CA ILE A 145 5.15 -2.11 -28.80
C ILE A 145 4.74 -1.23 -29.98
N GLU A 146 3.83 -0.26 -29.79
CA GLU A 146 3.43 0.68 -30.84
C GLU A 146 4.61 1.53 -31.34
N ARG A 147 5.47 2.03 -30.43
CA ARG A 147 6.67 2.77 -30.81
C ARG A 147 7.63 1.91 -31.64
N ALA A 148 7.86 0.65 -31.23
CA ALA A 148 8.71 -0.29 -31.97
C ALA A 148 8.14 -0.62 -33.36
N LYS A 149 6.81 -0.79 -33.47
CA LYS A 149 6.14 -0.95 -34.78
C LYS A 149 6.40 0.26 -35.67
N GLY A 150 6.23 1.49 -35.15
CA GLY A 150 6.49 2.71 -35.91
C GLY A 150 7.92 2.79 -36.43
N ILE A 151 8.91 2.35 -35.63
CA ILE A 151 10.32 2.26 -36.08
C ILE A 151 10.47 1.26 -37.23
N LEU A 152 9.93 0.06 -37.08
CA LEU A 152 10.02 -0.98 -38.12
C LEU A 152 9.35 -0.56 -39.43
N ILE A 153 8.18 0.07 -39.37
CA ILE A 153 7.47 0.61 -40.54
C ILE A 153 8.35 1.61 -41.27
N LYS A 154 8.96 2.55 -40.54
CA LYS A 154 9.81 3.62 -41.12
C LYS A 154 11.08 3.06 -41.72
N GLU A 155 11.78 2.18 -41.01
CA GLU A 155 13.10 1.67 -41.43
C GLU A 155 12.98 0.63 -42.55
N PHE A 156 12.00 -0.27 -42.48
CA PHE A 156 11.89 -1.38 -43.44
C PHE A 156 10.82 -1.16 -44.52
N LYS A 157 10.07 -0.05 -44.43
CA LYS A 157 8.96 0.30 -45.38
C LYS A 157 7.91 -0.81 -45.49
N ILE A 158 7.64 -1.47 -44.36
CA ILE A 158 6.63 -2.53 -44.20
C ILE A 158 5.32 -1.94 -43.63
N ASP A 159 4.22 -2.66 -43.76
CA ASP A 159 2.95 -2.25 -43.16
C ASP A 159 2.86 -2.58 -41.67
N GLU A 160 1.76 -2.16 -41.03
CA GLU A 160 1.56 -2.32 -39.59
C GLU A 160 1.42 -3.78 -39.18
N ASP A 161 0.73 -4.60 -39.96
CA ASP A 161 0.51 -6.02 -39.71
C ASP A 161 1.83 -6.79 -39.86
N GLU A 162 2.64 -6.48 -40.83
CA GLU A 162 3.96 -7.05 -40.99
C GLU A 162 4.90 -6.67 -39.85
N ALA A 163 4.87 -5.42 -39.37
CA ALA A 163 5.67 -4.97 -38.24
C ALA A 163 5.26 -5.70 -36.95
N TYR A 164 3.96 -5.84 -36.69
CA TYR A 164 3.46 -6.59 -35.55
C TYR A 164 3.87 -8.06 -35.62
N THR A 165 3.67 -8.71 -36.77
CA THR A 165 4.04 -10.11 -37.00
C THR A 165 5.53 -10.34 -36.79
N LYS A 166 6.39 -9.42 -37.22
CA LYS A 166 7.85 -9.48 -37.03
C LYS A 166 8.24 -9.43 -35.55
N ILE A 167 7.65 -8.51 -34.76
CA ILE A 167 7.87 -8.44 -33.31
C ILE A 167 7.40 -9.73 -32.64
N LYS A 168 6.21 -10.22 -32.99
CA LYS A 168 5.62 -11.45 -32.43
C LYS A 168 6.50 -12.66 -32.73
N ARG A 169 6.96 -12.83 -33.98
CA ARG A 169 7.84 -13.93 -34.37
C ARG A 169 9.15 -13.90 -33.60
N LEU A 170 9.80 -12.73 -33.51
CA LEU A 170 11.02 -12.57 -32.74
C LEU A 170 10.82 -12.91 -31.26
N SER A 171 9.67 -12.56 -30.66
CA SER A 171 9.36 -12.91 -29.28
C SER A 171 9.26 -14.43 -29.07
N MET A 172 8.67 -15.14 -30.02
CA MET A 172 8.55 -16.61 -30.00
C MET A 172 9.93 -17.27 -30.18
N ASP A 173 10.70 -16.84 -31.19
CA ASP A 173 12.04 -17.38 -31.49
C ASP A 173 13.02 -17.19 -30.34
N LYS A 174 12.94 -16.03 -29.64
CA LYS A 174 13.79 -15.70 -28.49
C LYS A 174 13.22 -16.13 -27.15
N ARG A 175 12.02 -16.73 -27.12
CA ARG A 175 11.30 -17.14 -25.91
C ARG A 175 11.19 -16.02 -24.87
N THR A 176 10.84 -14.83 -25.34
CA THR A 176 10.67 -13.62 -24.51
C THR A 176 9.37 -12.92 -24.86
N THR A 177 9.02 -11.84 -24.15
CA THR A 177 7.80 -11.09 -24.43
C THR A 177 7.95 -10.16 -25.62
N MET A 178 6.84 -9.81 -26.28
CA MET A 178 6.84 -8.76 -27.33
C MET A 178 7.34 -7.43 -26.79
N PHE A 179 7.08 -7.13 -25.53
CA PHE A 179 7.54 -5.92 -24.85
C PHE A 179 9.07 -5.84 -24.75
N GLU A 180 9.74 -6.94 -24.39
CA GLU A 180 11.21 -6.97 -24.36
C GLU A 180 11.82 -6.86 -25.75
N ILE A 181 11.24 -7.51 -26.77
CA ILE A 181 11.68 -7.32 -28.16
C ILE A 181 11.49 -5.86 -28.60
N ALA A 182 10.34 -5.27 -28.29
CA ALA A 182 10.06 -3.87 -28.62
C ALA A 182 11.06 -2.91 -27.97
N LYS A 183 11.42 -3.13 -26.69
CA LYS A 183 12.48 -2.36 -26.03
C LYS A 183 13.83 -2.48 -26.75
N MET A 184 14.23 -3.70 -27.13
CA MET A 184 15.49 -3.93 -27.84
C MET A 184 15.52 -3.20 -29.18
N ILE A 185 14.40 -3.20 -29.94
CA ILE A 185 14.29 -2.46 -31.21
C ILE A 185 14.46 -0.96 -30.96
N ILE A 186 13.79 -0.40 -29.94
CA ILE A 186 13.87 1.03 -29.61
C ILE A 186 15.29 1.40 -29.21
N ILE A 187 15.94 0.63 -28.34
CA ILE A 187 17.32 0.89 -27.90
C ILE A 187 18.29 0.83 -29.09
N GLY A 188 18.13 -0.16 -29.95
CA GLY A 188 18.97 -0.28 -31.16
C GLY A 188 18.81 0.88 -32.15
N TYR A 189 17.61 1.48 -32.20
CA TYR A 189 17.33 2.63 -33.06
C TYR A 189 17.82 3.96 -32.46
N ASP A 190 17.60 4.17 -31.13
CA ASP A 190 18.00 5.40 -30.45
C ASP A 190 19.54 5.55 -30.30
N ASN A 191 20.31 4.48 -30.55
CA ASN A 191 21.78 4.46 -30.48
C ASN A 191 22.44 4.58 -31.86
N GLN A 192 21.68 4.83 -32.94
CA GLN A 192 22.15 5.16 -34.28
C GLN A 192 22.13 6.67 -34.55
#